data_2a3ed6a4b391899cb8cf48da6a3c3697
#
_entry.id   2a3ed6a4b391899cb8cf48da6a3c3697
#
_cell.length_a   1.000
_cell.length_b   1.000
_cell.length_c   1.000
_cell.angle_alpha   90.00
_cell.angle_beta   90.00
_cell.angle_gamma   90.00
#
_symmetry.space_group_name_H-M   'P 1'
#
loop_
_entity.id
_entity.type
_entity.pdbx_description
1 polymer ?
#
loop_
_entity_poly.entity_id
_entity_poly.type
_entity_poly.pdbx_seq_one_letter_code
_entity_poly.pdbx_strand_id
1 'polypeptide(L)'
;MNRQIRIIGLIALVLFGVTFVNLNWVQLVNAQHLADNPANVRVILKEYAIARGPILSGDEKTVAASVKTPTETLKYLRTYPEGPTYADVSGYYSYVYGRAQLEATYNKDLTGQGGGLSMQSLSDQLLGGTQQGNTVVTTINDQLQKAAAQALGTHKGAVVALDPTTGAILAMVSSPSYDPSTVSSHDPNADTAAWKSLQADPGKPMLNRATSQTYPPGSTFKVITAAAALENGLGVNTSYAPAGQFLPAQTNSPIKNFGNEVCGGNMTEALTQSCNVYFARLATQLPAGALAKTARDFGFGEAPPFDIGDVASRLPTDADLKSPAFVAQSAIGQYNVAATPLQMALVAAGIANQGKIMTPRLVKEVRDPQGNVIRSIPPALWKTAVSPDVAATLTTLMEGVVDSGTGTAAQIPGVKVAGKTGTAQNATGQPPHAWFVSFAPADAPKIAVAVLIENGGNLGSEATGGRLSAPIAQQVMVADRQVRGW
;
A
#
# COMPACT_ATOMS: atom_id res chain seq x y z
N MET A 1 -9.66 -40.88 -63.12
CA MET A 1 -10.03 -39.46 -62.80
C MET A 1 -10.85 -39.35 -61.51
N ASN A 2 -12.00 -40.01 -61.35
CA ASN A 2 -12.86 -39.82 -60.19
C ASN A 2 -12.25 -40.12 -58.80
N ARG A 3 -11.33 -41.09 -58.67
CA ARG A 3 -10.70 -41.42 -57.36
C ARG A 3 -9.73 -40.33 -56.91
N GLN A 4 -8.95 -39.78 -57.83
CA GLN A 4 -7.97 -38.71 -57.53
C GLN A 4 -8.69 -37.40 -57.16
N ILE A 5 -9.78 -37.08 -57.86
CA ILE A 5 -10.61 -35.89 -57.57
C ILE A 5 -11.25 -36.00 -56.17
N ARG A 6 -11.73 -37.21 -55.80
CA ARG A 6 -12.30 -37.45 -54.46
C ARG A 6 -11.23 -37.33 -53.36
N ILE A 7 -10.01 -37.78 -53.57
CA ILE A 7 -8.89 -37.66 -52.62
C ILE A 7 -8.51 -36.21 -52.45
N ILE A 8 -8.38 -35.44 -53.53
CA ILE A 8 -8.08 -34.01 -53.46
C ILE A 8 -9.22 -33.25 -52.75
N GLY A 9 -10.49 -33.58 -53.04
CA GLY A 9 -11.65 -32.99 -52.36
C GLY A 9 -11.64 -33.31 -50.84
N LEU A 10 -11.27 -34.55 -50.44
CA LEU A 10 -11.18 -34.90 -49.04
C LEU A 10 -10.05 -34.17 -48.33
N ILE A 11 -8.89 -34.03 -48.97
CA ILE A 11 -7.72 -33.29 -48.43
C ILE A 11 -8.12 -31.80 -48.23
N ALA A 12 -8.79 -31.20 -49.21
CA ALA A 12 -9.25 -29.83 -49.12
C ALA A 12 -10.25 -29.65 -47.94
N LEU A 13 -11.19 -30.58 -47.77
CA LEU A 13 -12.17 -30.58 -46.72
C LEU A 13 -11.52 -30.70 -45.32
N VAL A 14 -10.50 -31.57 -45.17
CA VAL A 14 -9.70 -31.71 -43.94
C VAL A 14 -8.95 -30.41 -43.64
N LEU A 15 -8.31 -29.78 -44.62
CA LEU A 15 -7.62 -28.51 -44.47
C LEU A 15 -8.55 -27.39 -44.03
N PHE A 16 -9.73 -27.30 -44.64
CA PHE A 16 -10.75 -26.35 -44.19
C PHE A 16 -11.22 -26.63 -42.77
N GLY A 17 -11.43 -27.90 -42.41
CA GLY A 17 -11.80 -28.29 -41.05
C GLY A 17 -10.74 -27.91 -40.03
N VAL A 18 -9.47 -28.17 -40.30
CA VAL A 18 -8.35 -27.76 -39.42
C VAL A 18 -8.28 -26.24 -39.28
N THR A 19 -8.43 -25.51 -40.40
CA THR A 19 -8.42 -24.04 -40.37
C THR A 19 -9.61 -23.50 -39.58
N PHE A 20 -10.79 -24.06 -39.75
CA PHE A 20 -11.97 -23.69 -39.00
C PHE A 20 -11.83 -23.92 -37.50
N VAL A 21 -11.31 -25.08 -37.09
CA VAL A 21 -11.04 -25.40 -35.67
C VAL A 21 -10.01 -24.44 -35.11
N ASN A 22 -8.90 -24.19 -35.83
CA ASN A 22 -7.86 -23.27 -35.38
C ASN A 22 -8.37 -21.83 -35.22
N LEU A 23 -9.18 -21.36 -36.18
CA LEU A 23 -9.81 -20.03 -36.14
C LEU A 23 -10.72 -19.89 -34.90
N ASN A 24 -11.54 -20.90 -34.63
CA ASN A 24 -12.40 -20.89 -33.44
C ASN A 24 -11.59 -20.95 -32.17
N TRP A 25 -10.53 -21.76 -32.13
CA TRP A 25 -9.61 -21.80 -30.99
C TRP A 25 -9.00 -20.43 -30.70
N VAL A 26 -8.47 -19.76 -31.72
CA VAL A 26 -7.87 -18.43 -31.60
C VAL A 26 -8.91 -17.38 -31.20
N GLN A 27 -10.14 -17.45 -31.76
CA GLN A 27 -11.15 -16.44 -31.50
C GLN A 27 -11.93 -16.63 -30.18
N LEU A 28 -12.09 -17.85 -29.69
CA LEU A 28 -12.90 -18.14 -28.51
C LEU A 28 -12.05 -18.47 -27.28
N VAL A 29 -10.96 -19.22 -27.46
CA VAL A 29 -10.15 -19.69 -26.33
C VAL A 29 -8.95 -18.78 -26.08
N ASN A 30 -8.27 -18.33 -27.14
CA ASN A 30 -7.04 -17.57 -27.03
C ASN A 30 -7.22 -16.05 -27.27
N ALA A 31 -8.44 -15.60 -27.55
CA ALA A 31 -8.73 -14.22 -27.89
C ALA A 31 -8.32 -13.24 -26.79
N GLN A 32 -8.63 -13.58 -25.55
CA GLN A 32 -8.31 -12.74 -24.39
C GLN A 32 -6.79 -12.65 -24.16
N HIS A 33 -6.10 -13.76 -24.23
CA HIS A 33 -4.63 -13.81 -24.09
C HIS A 33 -3.92 -13.01 -25.19
N LEU A 34 -4.45 -13.04 -26.43
CA LEU A 34 -3.91 -12.26 -27.54
C LEU A 34 -4.27 -10.77 -27.43
N ALA A 35 -5.44 -10.46 -26.90
CA ALA A 35 -5.87 -9.07 -26.64
C ALA A 35 -5.04 -8.45 -25.48
N ASP A 36 -4.75 -9.22 -24.45
CA ASP A 36 -3.99 -8.77 -23.28
C ASP A 36 -2.46 -8.76 -23.52
N ASN A 37 -2.01 -9.21 -24.72
CA ASN A 37 -0.59 -9.22 -25.07
C ASN A 37 -0.08 -7.77 -25.23
N PRO A 38 0.91 -7.31 -24.43
CA PRO A 38 1.48 -5.96 -24.53
C PRO A 38 2.04 -5.60 -25.92
N ALA A 39 2.42 -6.61 -26.73
CA ALA A 39 2.92 -6.41 -28.09
C ALA A 39 1.80 -6.24 -29.15
N ASN A 40 0.51 -6.32 -28.76
CA ASN A 40 -0.61 -6.19 -29.69
C ASN A 40 -0.94 -4.73 -29.98
N VAL A 41 -0.18 -4.13 -30.90
CA VAL A 41 -0.34 -2.72 -31.33
C VAL A 41 -1.77 -2.38 -31.77
N ARG A 42 -2.54 -3.33 -32.32
CA ARG A 42 -3.92 -3.07 -32.76
C ARG A 42 -4.86 -2.78 -31.60
N VAL A 43 -4.68 -3.47 -30.47
CA VAL A 43 -5.48 -3.23 -29.25
C VAL A 43 -5.14 -1.86 -28.69
N ILE A 44 -3.85 -1.55 -28.64
CA ILE A 44 -3.36 -0.25 -28.16
C ILE A 44 -3.92 0.88 -29.01
N LEU A 45 -3.81 0.81 -30.34
CA LEU A 45 -4.34 1.83 -31.25
C LEU A 45 -5.86 2.00 -31.11
N LYS A 46 -6.60 0.90 -30.88
CA LYS A 46 -8.05 0.96 -30.63
C LYS A 46 -8.36 1.67 -29.31
N GLU A 47 -7.56 1.40 -28.25
CA GLU A 47 -7.73 2.07 -26.96
C GLU A 47 -7.43 3.58 -27.06
N TYR A 48 -6.40 3.99 -27.82
CA TYR A 48 -6.08 5.41 -28.06
C TYR A 48 -7.10 6.15 -28.95
N ALA A 49 -7.99 5.43 -29.60
CA ALA A 49 -9.13 6.00 -30.31
C ALA A 49 -10.31 6.33 -29.39
N ILE A 50 -10.31 5.85 -28.15
CA ILE A 50 -11.34 6.04 -27.13
C ILE A 50 -10.91 7.17 -26.19
N ALA A 51 -11.84 8.09 -25.87
CA ALA A 51 -11.64 9.05 -24.79
C ALA A 51 -11.64 8.27 -23.46
N ARG A 52 -10.44 7.92 -22.99
CA ARG A 52 -10.25 7.20 -21.71
C ARG A 52 -10.80 8.03 -20.56
N GLY A 53 -11.64 7.45 -19.72
CA GLY A 53 -12.33 8.13 -18.63
C GLY A 53 -11.35 8.77 -17.62
N PRO A 54 -11.75 9.85 -16.94
CA PRO A 54 -10.91 10.50 -15.96
C PRO A 54 -10.76 9.64 -14.70
N ILE A 55 -9.63 9.83 -14.02
CA ILE A 55 -9.43 9.42 -12.63
C ILE A 55 -9.54 10.70 -11.78
N LEU A 56 -10.42 10.68 -10.78
CA LEU A 56 -10.66 11.80 -9.88
C LEU A 56 -10.26 11.44 -8.45
N SER A 57 -9.85 12.44 -7.69
CA SER A 57 -9.75 12.32 -6.23
C SER A 57 -11.15 12.21 -5.59
N GLY A 58 -11.22 11.91 -4.30
CA GLY A 58 -12.49 11.81 -3.57
C GLY A 58 -13.25 13.14 -3.44
N ASP A 59 -12.53 14.25 -3.60
CA ASP A 59 -13.02 15.62 -3.64
C ASP A 59 -13.04 16.23 -5.06
N GLU A 60 -13.18 15.36 -6.08
CA GLU A 60 -13.45 15.67 -7.49
C GLU A 60 -12.30 16.40 -8.24
N LYS A 61 -11.06 16.36 -7.75
CA LYS A 61 -9.91 16.89 -8.50
C LYS A 61 -9.46 15.91 -9.56
N THR A 62 -9.09 16.42 -10.72
CA THR A 62 -8.61 15.61 -11.84
C THR A 62 -7.19 15.11 -11.56
N VAL A 63 -7.05 13.79 -11.42
CA VAL A 63 -5.76 13.09 -11.25
C VAL A 63 -5.20 12.68 -12.61
N ALA A 64 -6.07 12.13 -13.49
CA ALA A 64 -5.72 11.81 -14.86
C ALA A 64 -6.90 12.08 -15.79
N ALA A 65 -6.61 12.60 -16.97
CA ALA A 65 -7.63 12.92 -17.99
C ALA A 65 -7.13 12.60 -19.41
N SER A 66 -8.04 12.57 -20.38
CA SER A 66 -7.72 12.41 -21.79
C SER A 66 -8.01 13.69 -22.53
N VAL A 67 -7.03 14.19 -23.30
CA VAL A 67 -7.16 15.38 -24.13
C VAL A 67 -7.14 14.96 -25.61
N LYS A 68 -8.09 15.46 -26.40
CA LYS A 68 -8.14 15.17 -27.82
C LYS A 68 -6.95 15.83 -28.55
N THR A 69 -6.29 15.06 -29.41
CA THR A 69 -5.18 15.51 -30.24
C THR A 69 -5.62 15.71 -31.69
N PRO A 70 -4.87 16.43 -32.50
CA PRO A 70 -5.17 16.59 -33.92
C PRO A 70 -4.85 15.34 -34.75
N THR A 71 -4.20 14.31 -34.20
CA THR A 71 -3.81 13.10 -34.93
C THR A 71 -4.96 12.11 -35.06
N GLU A 72 -5.12 11.49 -36.23
CA GLU A 72 -6.20 10.50 -36.51
C GLU A 72 -5.92 9.14 -35.84
N THR A 73 -4.67 8.79 -35.61
CA THR A 73 -4.26 7.47 -35.12
C THR A 73 -4.24 7.39 -33.61
N LEU A 74 -3.65 8.39 -32.94
CA LEU A 74 -3.60 8.52 -31.48
C LEU A 74 -4.47 9.72 -31.08
N LYS A 75 -5.80 9.53 -31.11
CA LYS A 75 -6.78 10.61 -30.96
C LYS A 75 -6.78 11.29 -29.62
N TYR A 76 -6.35 10.59 -28.58
CA TYR A 76 -6.39 11.09 -27.20
C TYR A 76 -5.05 10.89 -26.51
N LEU A 77 -4.52 11.98 -25.98
CA LEU A 77 -3.34 11.98 -25.10
C LEU A 77 -3.80 11.87 -23.64
N ARG A 78 -3.19 10.96 -22.89
CA ARG A 78 -3.40 10.86 -21.45
C ARG A 78 -2.55 11.88 -20.73
N THR A 79 -3.15 12.67 -19.84
CA THR A 79 -2.50 13.73 -19.09
C THR A 79 -2.65 13.52 -17.59
N TYR A 80 -1.66 13.98 -16.83
CA TYR A 80 -1.59 13.85 -15.37
C TYR A 80 -1.28 15.24 -14.76
N PRO A 81 -2.33 16.07 -14.51
CA PRO A 81 -2.14 17.46 -14.09
C PRO A 81 -1.32 17.63 -12.80
N GLU A 82 -1.44 16.67 -11.87
CA GLU A 82 -0.75 16.68 -10.58
C GLU A 82 0.49 15.76 -10.57
N GLY A 83 0.91 15.25 -11.72
CA GLY A 83 2.12 14.47 -12.00
C GLY A 83 2.68 13.65 -10.85
N PRO A 84 3.83 14.07 -10.27
CA PRO A 84 4.51 13.29 -9.24
C PRO A 84 3.70 13.02 -7.97
N THR A 85 2.74 13.91 -7.64
CA THR A 85 1.94 13.78 -6.41
C THR A 85 1.04 12.56 -6.40
N TYR A 86 0.62 12.10 -7.59
CA TYR A 86 -0.32 11.00 -7.74
C TYR A 86 0.22 9.79 -8.52
N ALA A 87 1.50 9.82 -8.91
CA ALA A 87 2.08 8.74 -9.72
C ALA A 87 1.90 7.34 -9.11
N ASP A 88 2.02 7.23 -7.78
CA ASP A 88 1.87 5.97 -7.06
C ASP A 88 0.41 5.50 -6.94
N VAL A 89 -0.55 6.39 -7.18
CA VAL A 89 -2.00 6.12 -7.20
C VAL A 89 -2.47 5.85 -8.63
N SER A 90 -2.28 6.81 -9.54
CA SER A 90 -2.74 6.71 -10.92
C SER A 90 -1.94 5.69 -11.74
N GLY A 91 -0.64 5.64 -11.53
CA GLY A 91 0.28 5.01 -12.45
C GLY A 91 0.45 5.83 -13.72
N TYR A 92 0.78 5.16 -14.80
CA TYR A 92 0.94 5.73 -16.15
C TYR A 92 0.14 4.91 -17.16
N TYR A 93 -0.16 5.53 -18.31
CA TYR A 93 -0.72 4.90 -19.49
C TYR A 93 0.16 5.25 -20.70
N SER A 94 1.06 4.36 -21.05
CA SER A 94 2.08 4.54 -22.08
C SER A 94 1.80 3.71 -23.31
N TYR A 95 2.01 4.32 -24.47
CA TYR A 95 1.96 3.63 -25.76
C TYR A 95 3.05 2.54 -25.88
N VAL A 96 4.21 2.78 -25.28
CA VAL A 96 5.38 1.88 -25.35
C VAL A 96 5.41 0.89 -24.19
N TYR A 97 5.12 1.35 -22.97
CA TYR A 97 5.35 0.60 -21.72
C TYR A 97 4.08 0.08 -21.06
N GLY A 98 2.93 0.24 -21.74
CA GLY A 98 1.65 -0.23 -21.21
C GLY A 98 1.13 0.66 -20.07
N ARG A 99 0.75 0.04 -18.96
CA ARG A 99 0.04 0.72 -17.89
C ARG A 99 0.39 0.16 -16.51
N ALA A 100 0.24 0.99 -15.47
CA ALA A 100 0.50 0.62 -14.08
C ALA A 100 -0.60 1.14 -13.15
N GLN A 101 -0.65 0.66 -11.91
CA GLN A 101 -1.53 1.11 -10.83
C GLN A 101 -3.02 1.16 -11.27
N LEU A 102 -3.77 2.23 -10.95
CA LEU A 102 -5.18 2.36 -11.32
C LEU A 102 -5.40 2.35 -12.84
N GLU A 103 -4.46 2.91 -13.63
CA GLU A 103 -4.53 2.83 -15.09
C GLU A 103 -4.53 1.37 -15.59
N ALA A 104 -3.87 0.45 -14.89
CA ALA A 104 -3.87 -0.97 -15.22
C ALA A 104 -5.10 -1.68 -14.65
N THR A 105 -5.36 -1.53 -13.36
CA THR A 105 -6.38 -2.31 -12.64
C THR A 105 -7.80 -1.96 -13.09
N TYR A 106 -8.05 -0.66 -13.35
CA TYR A 106 -9.34 -0.16 -13.81
C TYR A 106 -9.39 0.08 -15.34
N ASN A 107 -8.50 -0.58 -16.11
CA ASN A 107 -8.44 -0.38 -17.55
C ASN A 107 -9.77 -0.60 -18.27
N LYS A 108 -10.51 -1.65 -17.90
CA LYS A 108 -11.83 -1.95 -18.50
C LYS A 108 -12.83 -0.83 -18.24
N ASP A 109 -12.86 -0.29 -17.04
CA ASP A 109 -13.73 0.84 -16.70
C ASP A 109 -13.30 2.09 -17.48
N LEU A 110 -12.01 2.43 -17.43
CA LEU A 110 -11.45 3.61 -18.09
C LEU A 110 -11.55 3.57 -19.61
N THR A 111 -11.77 2.41 -20.23
CA THR A 111 -12.04 2.26 -21.68
C THR A 111 -13.51 2.07 -21.99
N GLY A 112 -14.41 2.11 -21.00
CA GLY A 112 -15.84 1.92 -21.19
C GLY A 112 -16.25 0.46 -21.45
N GLN A 113 -15.38 -0.50 -21.13
CA GLN A 113 -15.65 -1.95 -21.28
C GLN A 113 -16.10 -2.60 -19.96
N GLY A 114 -16.05 -1.86 -18.85
CA GLY A 114 -16.32 -2.37 -17.49
C GLY A 114 -17.81 -2.41 -17.09
N GLY A 115 -18.68 -1.83 -17.86
CA GLY A 115 -20.13 -1.95 -17.69
C GLY A 115 -20.63 -3.16 -18.45
N GLY A 116 -21.38 -4.07 -17.80
CA GLY A 116 -22.09 -5.12 -18.54
C GLY A 116 -22.87 -4.52 -19.71
N LEU A 117 -23.16 -5.34 -20.73
CA LEU A 117 -23.95 -4.95 -21.91
C LEU A 117 -25.23 -4.19 -21.50
N SER A 118 -25.11 -2.88 -21.29
CA SER A 118 -26.28 -2.03 -21.15
C SER A 118 -26.90 -1.89 -22.54
N MET A 119 -28.22 -1.91 -22.61
CA MET A 119 -28.95 -1.66 -23.88
C MET A 119 -28.48 -0.36 -24.55
N GLN A 120 -27.99 0.58 -23.76
CA GLN A 120 -27.47 1.88 -24.20
C GLN A 120 -26.08 1.76 -24.85
N SER A 121 -25.18 0.94 -24.32
CA SER A 121 -23.87 0.70 -24.95
C SER A 121 -23.98 -0.08 -26.27
N LEU A 122 -24.99 -0.95 -26.40
CA LEU A 122 -25.31 -1.64 -27.65
C LEU A 122 -25.91 -0.69 -28.67
N SER A 123 -26.82 0.19 -28.26
CA SER A 123 -27.41 1.19 -29.17
C SER A 123 -26.36 2.19 -29.67
N ASP A 124 -25.47 2.65 -28.79
CA ASP A 124 -24.42 3.58 -29.18
C ASP A 124 -23.38 2.95 -30.12
N GLN A 125 -23.05 1.66 -29.93
CA GLN A 125 -22.20 0.92 -30.87
C GLN A 125 -22.91 0.70 -32.24
N LEU A 126 -24.20 0.46 -32.25
CA LEU A 126 -24.97 0.26 -33.46
C LEU A 126 -25.24 1.58 -34.21
N LEU A 127 -25.36 2.68 -33.49
CA LEU A 127 -25.64 4.02 -34.05
C LEU A 127 -24.36 4.83 -34.36
N GLY A 128 -23.17 4.23 -34.21
CA GLY A 128 -21.90 4.89 -34.51
C GLY A 128 -21.46 5.92 -33.45
N GLY A 129 -22.00 5.83 -32.24
CA GLY A 129 -21.59 6.64 -31.11
C GLY A 129 -20.12 6.41 -30.74
N THR A 130 -19.42 7.48 -30.33
CA THR A 130 -18.03 7.37 -29.85
C THR A 130 -18.03 6.76 -28.48
N GLN A 131 -17.38 5.58 -28.32
CA GLN A 131 -17.16 4.96 -27.02
C GLN A 131 -16.37 5.91 -26.12
N GLN A 132 -16.86 6.12 -24.90
CA GLN A 132 -16.20 6.91 -23.87
C GLN A 132 -15.92 6.03 -22.64
N GLY A 133 -14.81 6.32 -21.96
CA GLY A 133 -14.45 5.62 -20.74
C GLY A 133 -15.23 6.13 -19.53
N ASN A 134 -15.39 5.25 -18.54
CA ASN A 134 -16.02 5.56 -17.27
C ASN A 134 -15.06 6.31 -16.34
N THR A 135 -15.60 7.17 -15.51
CA THR A 135 -14.87 7.90 -14.48
C THR A 135 -14.58 6.98 -13.29
N VAL A 136 -13.32 6.94 -12.84
CA VAL A 136 -12.92 6.27 -11.60
C VAL A 136 -12.73 7.34 -10.53
N VAL A 137 -13.54 7.30 -9.47
CA VAL A 137 -13.44 8.21 -8.34
C VAL A 137 -12.73 7.51 -7.20
N THR A 138 -11.59 8.08 -6.76
CA THR A 138 -10.79 7.52 -5.68
C THR A 138 -11.31 7.93 -4.30
N THR A 139 -10.70 7.39 -3.24
CA THR A 139 -10.92 7.81 -1.86
C THR A 139 -9.93 8.87 -1.39
N ILE A 140 -8.91 9.16 -2.20
CA ILE A 140 -7.86 10.13 -1.89
C ILE A 140 -8.47 11.53 -1.78
N ASN A 141 -8.12 12.26 -0.71
CA ASN A 141 -8.40 13.68 -0.60
C ASN A 141 -7.21 14.49 -1.14
N ASP A 142 -7.45 15.40 -2.10
CA ASP A 142 -6.38 16.13 -2.79
C ASP A 142 -5.56 17.01 -1.82
N GLN A 143 -6.22 17.69 -0.90
CA GLN A 143 -5.52 18.55 0.05
C GLN A 143 -4.64 17.73 1.00
N LEU A 144 -5.13 16.59 1.46
CA LEU A 144 -4.38 15.69 2.33
C LEU A 144 -3.22 15.01 1.59
N GLN A 145 -3.42 14.59 0.34
CA GLN A 145 -2.37 14.02 -0.52
C GLN A 145 -1.21 15.01 -0.69
N LYS A 146 -1.53 16.28 -1.00
CA LYS A 146 -0.55 17.35 -1.15
C LYS A 146 0.17 17.66 0.17
N ALA A 147 -0.57 17.70 1.27
CA ALA A 147 0.00 17.91 2.60
C ALA A 147 0.95 16.76 2.98
N ALA A 148 0.59 15.51 2.71
CA ALA A 148 1.44 14.35 2.96
C ALA A 148 2.71 14.37 2.08
N ALA A 149 2.58 14.73 0.81
CA ALA A 149 3.71 14.87 -0.10
C ALA A 149 4.66 16.00 0.34
N GLN A 150 4.11 17.14 0.75
CA GLN A 150 4.88 18.26 1.27
C GLN A 150 5.59 17.93 2.59
N ALA A 151 4.89 17.24 3.51
CA ALA A 151 5.45 16.84 4.79
C ALA A 151 6.59 15.82 4.63
N LEU A 152 6.47 14.86 3.70
CA LEU A 152 7.53 13.91 3.36
C LEU A 152 8.71 14.61 2.67
N GLY A 153 8.44 15.63 1.84
CA GLY A 153 9.46 16.43 1.14
C GLY A 153 10.36 15.57 0.27
N THR A 154 11.67 15.84 0.41
CA THR A 154 12.71 15.12 -0.35
C THR A 154 13.20 13.83 0.32
N HIS A 155 12.64 13.46 1.47
CA HIS A 155 13.01 12.22 2.15
C HIS A 155 12.61 11.01 1.30
N LYS A 156 13.52 10.05 1.20
CA LYS A 156 13.24 8.76 0.59
C LYS A 156 12.41 7.92 1.55
N GLY A 157 11.17 7.61 1.17
CA GLY A 157 10.24 6.93 2.07
C GLY A 157 8.81 6.92 1.58
N ALA A 158 7.86 6.73 2.48
CA ALA A 158 6.44 6.70 2.18
C ALA A 158 5.57 7.20 3.34
N VAL A 159 4.41 7.74 2.98
CA VAL A 159 3.32 8.07 3.89
C VAL A 159 2.05 7.37 3.41
N VAL A 160 1.38 6.67 4.31
CA VAL A 160 0.05 6.09 4.08
C VAL A 160 -0.88 6.59 5.17
N ALA A 161 -1.98 7.22 4.77
CA ALA A 161 -3.04 7.67 5.66
C ALA A 161 -4.38 7.07 5.22
N LEU A 162 -5.13 6.50 6.15
CA LEU A 162 -6.41 5.87 5.86
C LEU A 162 -7.45 6.11 6.97
N ASP A 163 -8.71 6.01 6.60
CA ASP A 163 -9.82 5.99 7.55
C ASP A 163 -9.95 4.59 8.18
N PRO A 164 -9.75 4.45 9.51
CA PRO A 164 -9.73 3.15 10.17
C PRO A 164 -11.07 2.43 10.13
N THR A 165 -12.20 3.16 10.00
CA THR A 165 -13.53 2.57 10.04
C THR A 165 -14.02 2.07 8.68
N THR A 166 -13.43 2.58 7.60
CA THR A 166 -13.86 2.26 6.23
C THR A 166 -12.77 1.61 5.37
N GLY A 167 -11.50 1.67 5.78
CA GLY A 167 -10.34 1.24 4.99
C GLY A 167 -10.04 2.15 3.79
N ALA A 168 -10.74 3.29 3.67
CA ALA A 168 -10.50 4.25 2.60
C ALA A 168 -9.12 4.89 2.73
N ILE A 169 -8.28 4.77 1.71
CA ILE A 169 -6.99 5.46 1.66
C ILE A 169 -7.25 6.94 1.39
N LEU A 170 -6.85 7.78 2.32
CA LEU A 170 -7.03 9.24 2.28
C LEU A 170 -5.84 9.95 1.64
N ALA A 171 -4.63 9.40 1.85
CA ALA A 171 -3.41 9.82 1.17
C ALA A 171 -2.44 8.65 1.08
N MET A 172 -1.73 8.56 -0.04
CA MET A 172 -0.67 7.57 -0.27
C MET A 172 0.43 8.19 -1.12
N VAL A 173 1.60 8.36 -0.51
CA VAL A 173 2.76 9.04 -1.09
C VAL A 173 3.99 8.16 -1.00
N SER A 174 4.74 8.06 -2.08
CA SER A 174 6.07 7.46 -2.13
C SER A 174 7.06 8.48 -2.70
N SER A 175 8.25 8.59 -2.11
CA SER A 175 9.30 9.51 -2.53
C SER A 175 10.64 8.80 -2.61
N PRO A 176 11.49 9.14 -3.63
CA PRO A 176 11.20 10.03 -4.76
C PRO A 176 10.10 9.47 -5.68
N SER A 177 9.42 10.36 -6.38
CA SER A 177 8.36 10.05 -7.34
C SER A 177 8.76 10.52 -8.74
N TYR A 178 7.90 10.29 -9.74
CA TYR A 178 8.12 10.66 -11.13
C TYR A 178 6.85 11.31 -11.72
N ASP A 179 7.00 12.04 -12.84
CA ASP A 179 5.84 12.51 -13.58
C ASP A 179 5.41 11.46 -14.62
N PRO A 180 4.20 10.86 -14.49
CA PRO A 180 3.69 9.89 -15.44
C PRO A 180 3.57 10.42 -16.87
N SER A 181 3.42 11.74 -17.06
CA SER A 181 3.33 12.37 -18.39
C SER A 181 4.60 12.15 -19.21
N THR A 182 5.76 12.01 -18.56
CA THR A 182 7.06 11.82 -19.23
C THR A 182 7.19 10.48 -19.96
N VAL A 183 6.39 9.49 -19.60
CA VAL A 183 6.38 8.14 -20.20
C VAL A 183 5.06 7.81 -20.90
N SER A 184 4.16 8.79 -21.01
CA SER A 184 2.81 8.66 -21.55
C SER A 184 2.57 9.59 -22.75
N SER A 185 3.63 10.01 -23.43
CA SER A 185 3.53 10.88 -24.63
C SER A 185 3.17 10.06 -25.86
N HIS A 186 3.00 10.75 -27.00
CA HIS A 186 2.81 10.11 -28.31
C HIS A 186 4.15 9.99 -29.09
N ASP A 187 5.29 10.33 -28.44
CA ASP A 187 6.63 10.16 -28.99
C ASP A 187 7.33 8.96 -28.34
N PRO A 188 7.41 7.80 -29.04
CA PRO A 188 8.07 6.61 -28.49
C PRO A 188 9.53 6.80 -28.14
N ASN A 189 10.23 7.73 -28.79
CA ASN A 189 11.63 8.01 -28.51
C ASN A 189 11.78 8.79 -27.21
N ALA A 190 10.94 9.81 -27.00
CA ALA A 190 10.90 10.57 -25.76
C ALA A 190 10.52 9.69 -24.58
N ASP A 191 9.46 8.88 -24.72
CA ASP A 191 9.03 7.92 -23.70
C ASP A 191 10.15 6.92 -23.34
N THR A 192 10.88 6.41 -24.36
CA THR A 192 11.98 5.47 -24.15
C THR A 192 13.17 6.14 -23.44
N ALA A 193 13.48 7.36 -23.77
CA ALA A 193 14.56 8.11 -23.10
C ALA A 193 14.20 8.39 -21.63
N ALA A 194 12.97 8.85 -21.36
CA ALA A 194 12.48 9.08 -20.01
C ALA A 194 12.47 7.80 -19.19
N TRP A 195 11.97 6.69 -19.74
CA TRP A 195 11.94 5.38 -19.09
C TRP A 195 13.32 4.90 -18.68
N LYS A 196 14.31 4.98 -19.59
CA LYS A 196 15.70 4.62 -19.28
C LYS A 196 16.29 5.48 -18.18
N SER A 197 15.99 6.78 -18.18
CA SER A 197 16.44 7.71 -17.13
C SER A 197 15.85 7.32 -15.77
N LEU A 198 14.53 7.06 -15.71
CA LEU A 198 13.85 6.65 -14.48
C LEU A 198 14.35 5.30 -13.95
N GLN A 199 14.66 4.35 -14.84
CA GLN A 199 15.22 3.05 -14.43
C GLN A 199 16.66 3.13 -13.93
N ALA A 200 17.45 4.05 -14.50
CA ALA A 200 18.85 4.27 -14.12
C ALA A 200 19.00 5.09 -12.82
N ASP A 201 17.93 5.75 -12.38
CA ASP A 201 17.94 6.58 -11.16
C ASP A 201 18.10 5.72 -9.90
N PRO A 202 19.19 5.90 -9.11
CA PRO A 202 19.41 5.17 -7.86
C PRO A 202 18.34 5.47 -6.79
N GLY A 203 17.60 6.57 -6.94
CA GLY A 203 16.44 6.90 -6.12
C GLY A 203 15.26 5.95 -6.33
N LYS A 204 15.20 5.26 -7.49
CA LYS A 204 14.10 4.38 -7.90
C LYS A 204 12.74 5.08 -7.81
N PRO A 205 12.53 6.17 -8.57
CA PRO A 205 11.29 6.98 -8.46
C PRO A 205 10.02 6.24 -8.88
N MET A 206 10.13 5.17 -9.69
CA MET A 206 8.99 4.35 -10.11
C MET A 206 8.60 3.27 -9.08
N LEU A 207 9.36 3.12 -7.99
CA LEU A 207 9.05 2.15 -6.94
C LEU A 207 8.01 2.73 -5.99
N ASN A 208 6.81 2.15 -5.97
CA ASN A 208 5.81 2.48 -4.97
C ASN A 208 6.21 1.88 -3.61
N ARG A 209 6.89 2.69 -2.78
CA ARG A 209 7.38 2.26 -1.46
C ARG A 209 6.27 1.97 -0.48
N ALA A 210 5.09 2.55 -0.71
CA ALA A 210 3.95 2.35 0.17
C ALA A 210 3.43 0.90 0.15
N THR A 211 3.52 0.22 -1.02
CA THR A 211 2.90 -1.09 -1.26
C THR A 211 3.85 -2.15 -1.81
N SER A 212 4.91 -1.77 -2.54
CA SER A 212 5.72 -2.72 -3.31
C SER A 212 7.08 -3.05 -2.68
N GLN A 213 7.37 -2.47 -1.50
CA GLN A 213 8.64 -2.69 -0.80
C GLN A 213 8.38 -2.98 0.68
N THR A 214 9.00 -4.04 1.19
CA THR A 214 8.96 -4.37 2.62
C THR A 214 10.22 -3.92 3.34
N TYR A 215 10.06 -3.46 4.59
CA TYR A 215 11.12 -2.96 5.44
C TYR A 215 11.00 -3.54 6.85
N PRO A 216 12.10 -3.77 7.60
CA PRO A 216 12.01 -4.10 9.01
C PRO A 216 11.20 -3.03 9.75
N PRO A 217 10.12 -3.39 10.47
CA PRO A 217 9.30 -2.41 11.19
C PRO A 217 9.97 -1.91 12.48
N GLY A 218 10.97 -2.63 12.98
CA GLY A 218 11.61 -2.31 14.24
C GLY A 218 10.62 -2.18 15.38
N SER A 219 10.83 -1.21 16.26
CA SER A 219 10.02 -1.02 17.47
C SER A 219 8.53 -0.74 17.23
N THR A 220 8.07 -0.46 15.99
CA THR A 220 6.63 -0.37 15.72
C THR A 220 5.95 -1.74 15.85
N PHE A 221 6.68 -2.84 15.62
CA PHE A 221 6.17 -4.19 15.79
C PHE A 221 5.89 -4.56 17.27
N LYS A 222 6.44 -3.83 18.24
CA LYS A 222 6.16 -4.04 19.67
C LYS A 222 4.70 -3.87 20.04
N VAL A 223 3.94 -3.14 19.22
CA VAL A 223 2.49 -3.04 19.37
C VAL A 223 1.83 -4.40 19.15
N ILE A 224 2.28 -5.15 18.13
CA ILE A 224 1.81 -6.53 17.86
C ILE A 224 2.28 -7.49 18.95
N THR A 225 3.50 -7.29 19.47
CA THR A 225 4.02 -8.10 20.58
C THR A 225 3.23 -7.85 21.88
N ALA A 226 2.87 -6.59 22.16
CA ALA A 226 1.99 -6.24 23.27
C ALA A 226 0.60 -6.87 23.10
N ALA A 227 0.05 -6.80 21.87
CA ALA A 227 -1.22 -7.46 21.51
C ALA A 227 -1.17 -8.97 21.80
N ALA A 228 -0.11 -9.64 21.33
CA ALA A 228 0.08 -11.08 21.59
C ALA A 228 0.16 -11.40 23.09
N ALA A 229 0.81 -10.55 23.87
CA ALA A 229 0.92 -10.71 25.32
C ALA A 229 -0.46 -10.57 26.00
N LEU A 230 -1.20 -9.52 25.66
CA LEU A 230 -2.52 -9.25 26.23
C LEU A 230 -3.53 -10.35 25.88
N GLU A 231 -3.55 -10.82 24.63
CA GLU A 231 -4.42 -11.92 24.17
C GLU A 231 -4.08 -13.27 24.87
N ASN A 232 -2.85 -13.42 25.42
CA ASN A 232 -2.41 -14.62 26.13
C ASN A 232 -2.30 -14.42 27.64
N GLY A 233 -3.00 -13.41 28.20
CA GLY A 233 -3.14 -13.21 29.64
C GLY A 233 -1.96 -12.53 30.35
N LEU A 234 -0.94 -12.05 29.62
CA LEU A 234 0.13 -11.22 30.15
C LEU A 234 -0.33 -9.76 30.16
N GLY A 235 -0.88 -9.33 31.30
CA GLY A 235 -1.48 -7.99 31.46
C GLY A 235 -0.46 -6.85 31.48
N VAL A 236 -0.98 -5.61 31.49
CA VAL A 236 -0.17 -4.37 31.50
C VAL A 236 0.78 -4.27 32.73
N ASN A 237 0.42 -4.93 33.82
CA ASN A 237 1.22 -4.97 35.06
C ASN A 237 2.36 -6.00 35.04
N THR A 238 2.49 -6.81 33.98
CA THR A 238 3.64 -7.69 33.79
C THR A 238 4.91 -6.85 33.82
N SER A 239 5.81 -7.09 34.79
CA SER A 239 6.92 -6.23 35.07
C SER A 239 8.25 -6.99 35.13
N TYR A 240 9.29 -6.35 34.64
CA TYR A 240 10.67 -6.86 34.71
C TYR A 240 11.60 -5.77 35.26
N ALA A 241 12.58 -6.20 36.08
CA ALA A 241 13.63 -5.30 36.55
C ALA A 241 14.33 -4.61 35.35
N PRO A 242 14.66 -3.31 35.48
CA PRO A 242 15.39 -2.58 34.44
C PRO A 242 16.71 -3.26 34.10
N ALA A 243 16.98 -3.39 32.79
CA ALA A 243 18.20 -4.01 32.29
C ALA A 243 18.67 -3.34 30.98
N GLY A 244 19.98 -3.31 30.76
CA GLY A 244 20.58 -2.78 29.50
C GLY A 244 20.63 -3.81 28.39
N GLN A 245 20.53 -5.11 28.75
CA GLN A 245 20.56 -6.22 27.79
C GLN A 245 19.78 -7.42 28.29
N PHE A 246 19.32 -8.25 27.34
CA PHE A 246 18.71 -9.55 27.59
C PHE A 246 19.37 -10.59 26.70
N LEU A 247 19.82 -11.70 27.29
CA LEU A 247 20.34 -12.85 26.54
C LEU A 247 19.27 -13.93 26.44
N PRO A 248 18.66 -14.11 25.28
CA PRO A 248 17.73 -15.21 25.05
C PRO A 248 18.42 -16.57 25.19
N ALA A 249 17.66 -17.61 25.50
CA ALA A 249 18.19 -18.97 25.48
C ALA A 249 18.68 -19.35 24.07
N GLN A 250 19.67 -20.24 24.01
CA GLN A 250 20.23 -20.80 22.76
C GLN A 250 20.98 -19.78 21.89
N THR A 251 21.49 -18.69 22.43
CA THR A 251 22.34 -17.72 21.72
C THR A 251 23.38 -17.10 22.66
N ASN A 252 24.49 -16.65 22.07
CA ASN A 252 25.51 -15.84 22.76
C ASN A 252 25.39 -14.35 22.39
N SER A 253 24.37 -13.95 21.65
CA SER A 253 24.17 -12.58 21.18
C SER A 253 23.05 -11.90 21.98
N PRO A 254 23.38 -10.98 22.92
CA PRO A 254 22.36 -10.28 23.70
C PRO A 254 21.63 -9.24 22.86
N ILE A 255 20.33 -9.10 23.15
CA ILE A 255 19.52 -7.97 22.66
C ILE A 255 19.77 -6.78 23.59
N LYS A 256 20.09 -5.63 23.01
CA LYS A 256 20.35 -4.38 23.73
C LYS A 256 19.28 -3.35 23.45
N ASN A 257 19.11 -2.41 24.37
CA ASN A 257 18.29 -1.23 24.13
C ASN A 257 19.02 -0.25 23.19
N PHE A 258 18.24 0.64 22.55
CA PHE A 258 18.80 1.71 21.74
C PHE A 258 19.65 2.64 22.64
N GLY A 259 20.78 3.15 22.14
CA GLY A 259 21.65 4.02 22.93
C GLY A 259 22.30 3.38 24.17
N ASN A 260 22.25 2.05 24.35
CA ASN A 260 22.66 1.31 25.52
C ASN A 260 21.93 1.73 26.82
N GLU A 261 20.72 2.26 26.69
CA GLU A 261 19.89 2.67 27.83
C GLU A 261 19.48 1.48 28.69
N VAL A 262 19.19 1.76 29.97
CA VAL A 262 18.67 0.79 30.94
C VAL A 262 17.18 1.06 31.12
N CYS A 263 16.33 0.11 30.78
CA CYS A 263 14.87 0.23 30.88
C CYS A 263 14.21 -1.09 31.26
N GLY A 264 12.96 -1.03 31.71
CA GLY A 264 12.18 -2.16 32.21
C GLY A 264 10.86 -1.64 32.78
N GLY A 265 10.48 -2.13 33.97
CA GLY A 265 9.20 -1.77 34.58
C GLY A 265 8.05 -2.58 34.02
N ASN A 266 6.84 -2.01 33.96
CA ASN A 266 5.64 -2.62 33.41
C ASN A 266 5.51 -2.37 31.90
N MET A 267 4.45 -2.91 31.27
CA MET A 267 4.26 -2.80 29.81
C MET A 267 4.06 -1.35 29.35
N THR A 268 3.41 -0.51 30.18
CA THR A 268 3.19 0.91 29.86
C THR A 268 4.53 1.65 29.79
N GLU A 269 5.35 1.53 30.81
CA GLU A 269 6.68 2.14 30.88
C GLU A 269 7.56 1.65 29.73
N ALA A 270 7.56 0.35 29.49
CA ALA A 270 8.36 -0.28 28.45
C ALA A 270 7.95 0.14 27.03
N LEU A 271 6.64 0.30 26.74
CA LEU A 271 6.18 0.76 25.42
C LEU A 271 6.48 2.26 25.22
N THR A 272 6.25 3.08 26.25
CA THR A 272 6.53 4.51 26.29
C THR A 272 8.00 4.82 25.97
N GLN A 273 8.92 4.09 26.59
CA GLN A 273 10.37 4.21 26.37
C GLN A 273 10.88 3.39 25.18
N SER A 274 10.01 2.58 24.57
CA SER A 274 10.39 1.66 23.48
C SER A 274 11.45 0.62 23.88
N CYS A 275 11.36 0.04 25.10
CA CYS A 275 12.33 -0.86 25.69
C CYS A 275 12.47 -2.19 24.95
N ASN A 276 13.60 -2.45 24.28
CA ASN A 276 13.84 -3.70 23.53
C ASN A 276 13.90 -4.91 24.46
N VAL A 277 14.65 -4.77 25.56
CA VAL A 277 14.90 -5.83 26.53
C VAL A 277 13.61 -6.35 27.14
N TYR A 278 12.68 -5.46 27.46
CA TYR A 278 11.36 -5.82 27.98
C TYR A 278 10.59 -6.69 26.99
N PHE A 279 10.42 -6.21 25.74
CA PHE A 279 9.60 -6.91 24.74
C PHE A 279 10.24 -8.20 24.24
N ALA A 280 11.56 -8.25 24.14
CA ALA A 280 12.30 -9.46 23.83
C ALA A 280 12.07 -10.54 24.91
N ARG A 281 12.16 -10.16 26.20
CA ARG A 281 11.89 -11.07 27.33
C ARG A 281 10.42 -11.48 27.39
N LEU A 282 9.49 -10.54 27.25
CA LEU A 282 8.04 -10.79 27.24
C LEU A 282 7.67 -11.85 26.20
N ALA A 283 8.18 -11.71 24.98
CA ALA A 283 7.87 -12.63 23.89
C ALA A 283 8.37 -14.06 24.14
N THR A 284 9.47 -14.25 24.87
CA THR A 284 9.95 -15.60 25.22
C THR A 284 9.09 -16.30 26.27
N GLN A 285 8.14 -15.60 26.89
CA GLN A 285 7.17 -16.16 27.84
C GLN A 285 5.81 -16.49 27.19
N LEU A 286 5.63 -16.08 25.93
CA LEU A 286 4.41 -16.40 25.19
C LEU A 286 4.33 -17.90 24.84
N PRO A 287 3.14 -18.46 24.77
CA PRO A 287 2.95 -19.79 24.19
C PRO A 287 3.58 -19.88 22.79
N ALA A 288 4.10 -21.05 22.44
CA ALA A 288 4.70 -21.27 21.13
C ALA A 288 3.72 -20.90 20.00
N GLY A 289 4.20 -20.08 19.06
CA GLY A 289 3.40 -19.61 17.92
C GLY A 289 2.46 -18.43 18.21
N ALA A 290 2.27 -18.01 19.45
CA ALA A 290 1.34 -16.93 19.79
C ALA A 290 1.70 -15.60 19.10
N LEU A 291 2.97 -15.21 19.10
CA LEU A 291 3.44 -14.01 18.40
C LEU A 291 3.14 -14.08 16.90
N ALA A 292 3.44 -15.22 16.27
CA ALA A 292 3.18 -15.43 14.84
C ALA A 292 1.70 -15.41 14.51
N LYS A 293 0.87 -16.06 15.35
CA LYS A 293 -0.60 -16.05 15.19
C LYS A 293 -1.13 -14.62 15.22
N THR A 294 -0.81 -13.86 16.26
CA THR A 294 -1.28 -12.48 16.40
C THR A 294 -0.80 -11.61 15.23
N ALA A 295 0.46 -11.76 14.78
CA ALA A 295 0.95 -11.04 13.61
C ALA A 295 0.18 -11.42 12.32
N ARG A 296 -0.19 -12.69 12.13
CA ARG A 296 -1.04 -13.11 11.00
C ARG A 296 -2.47 -12.58 11.13
N ASP A 297 -3.00 -12.47 12.33
CA ASP A 297 -4.30 -11.85 12.57
C ASP A 297 -4.27 -10.36 12.22
N PHE A 298 -3.11 -9.68 12.37
CA PHE A 298 -2.85 -8.33 11.84
C PHE A 298 -2.56 -8.28 10.33
N GLY A 299 -2.53 -9.40 9.61
CA GLY A 299 -2.38 -9.46 8.16
C GLY A 299 -0.97 -9.81 7.67
N PHE A 300 0.00 -10.06 8.54
CA PHE A 300 1.33 -10.53 8.09
C PHE A 300 1.25 -11.93 7.48
N GLY A 301 2.03 -12.16 6.43
CA GLY A 301 2.08 -13.44 5.71
C GLY A 301 1.18 -13.51 4.50
N GLU A 302 0.30 -12.56 4.28
CA GLU A 302 -0.51 -12.42 3.07
C GLU A 302 -0.55 -10.98 2.58
N ALA A 303 -0.81 -10.78 1.29
CA ALA A 303 -1.00 -9.46 0.72
C ALA A 303 -2.40 -8.95 1.04
N PRO A 304 -2.57 -7.72 1.55
CA PRO A 304 -3.89 -7.12 1.68
C PRO A 304 -4.61 -7.07 0.33
N PRO A 305 -5.93 -7.33 0.28
CA PRO A 305 -6.71 -7.16 -0.94
C PRO A 305 -6.84 -5.66 -1.25
N PHE A 306 -5.97 -5.16 -2.13
CA PHE A 306 -5.85 -3.75 -2.44
C PHE A 306 -5.96 -3.48 -3.94
N ASP A 307 -6.59 -2.36 -4.34
CA ASP A 307 -6.92 -2.04 -5.72
C ASP A 307 -5.72 -2.10 -6.68
N ILE A 308 -4.56 -1.62 -6.26
CA ILE A 308 -3.34 -1.59 -7.08
C ILE A 308 -2.32 -2.67 -6.69
N GLY A 309 -2.73 -3.56 -5.81
CA GLY A 309 -1.88 -4.61 -5.26
C GLY A 309 -0.96 -4.14 -4.14
N ASP A 310 -0.53 -5.09 -3.34
CA ASP A 310 0.47 -4.92 -2.28
C ASP A 310 1.30 -6.20 -2.21
N VAL A 311 2.53 -6.11 -1.70
CA VAL A 311 3.33 -7.28 -1.42
C VAL A 311 3.08 -7.77 0.00
N ALA A 312 3.05 -9.09 0.20
CA ALA A 312 2.87 -9.66 1.52
C ALA A 312 3.98 -9.23 2.48
N SER A 313 3.58 -8.70 3.63
CA SER A 313 4.48 -8.48 4.75
C SER A 313 4.92 -9.82 5.34
N ARG A 314 6.18 -9.93 5.78
CA ARG A 314 6.82 -11.21 6.09
C ARG A 314 7.02 -11.41 7.58
N LEU A 315 6.93 -12.67 7.98
CA LEU A 315 7.35 -13.19 9.28
C LEU A 315 8.44 -14.25 9.07
N PRO A 316 9.27 -14.53 10.10
CA PRO A 316 10.08 -15.73 10.12
C PRO A 316 9.23 -16.98 9.95
N THR A 317 9.84 -18.07 9.50
CA THR A 317 9.14 -19.36 9.38
C THR A 317 8.72 -19.88 10.77
N ASP A 318 7.70 -20.75 10.81
CA ASP A 318 7.29 -21.40 12.06
C ASP A 318 8.42 -22.28 12.66
N ALA A 319 9.36 -22.72 11.83
CA ALA A 319 10.56 -23.43 12.29
C ALA A 319 11.54 -22.49 13.00
N ASP A 320 11.77 -21.31 12.44
CA ASP A 320 12.60 -20.27 13.09
C ASP A 320 12.02 -19.85 14.44
N LEU A 321 10.71 -19.64 14.50
CA LEU A 321 10.00 -19.20 15.71
C LEU A 321 9.88 -20.27 16.81
N LYS A 322 10.49 -21.44 16.64
CA LYS A 322 10.77 -22.38 17.74
C LYS A 322 11.99 -21.98 18.57
N SER A 323 12.89 -21.15 18.01
CA SER A 323 14.07 -20.64 18.73
C SER A 323 13.71 -19.41 19.57
N PRO A 324 13.94 -19.42 20.90
CA PRO A 324 13.74 -18.25 21.75
C PRO A 324 14.50 -17.01 21.27
N ALA A 325 15.68 -17.19 20.69
CA ALA A 325 16.48 -16.10 20.14
C ALA A 325 15.79 -15.40 18.97
N PHE A 326 15.19 -16.16 18.04
CA PHE A 326 14.49 -15.60 16.90
C PHE A 326 13.13 -15.02 17.30
N VAL A 327 12.43 -15.63 18.23
CA VAL A 327 11.21 -15.04 18.85
C VAL A 327 11.52 -13.68 19.48
N ALA A 328 12.58 -13.60 20.28
CA ALA A 328 12.97 -12.36 20.95
C ALA A 328 13.36 -11.24 19.97
N GLN A 329 14.08 -11.56 18.89
CA GLN A 329 14.42 -10.59 17.84
C GLN A 329 13.19 -10.17 17.02
N SER A 330 12.32 -11.13 16.69
CA SER A 330 11.07 -10.86 15.96
C SER A 330 10.15 -9.95 16.76
N ALA A 331 10.10 -10.13 18.08
CA ALA A 331 9.26 -9.32 18.98
C ALA A 331 9.59 -7.81 18.97
N ILE A 332 10.78 -7.45 18.55
CA ILE A 332 11.20 -6.06 18.38
C ILE A 332 11.25 -5.62 16.90
N GLY A 333 10.61 -6.42 16.01
CA GLY A 333 10.49 -6.12 14.57
C GLY A 333 11.81 -6.23 13.81
N GLN A 334 12.67 -7.15 14.23
CA GLN A 334 13.97 -7.45 13.62
C GLN A 334 14.01 -8.89 13.10
N TYR A 335 15.19 -9.40 12.76
CA TYR A 335 15.36 -10.68 12.11
C TYR A 335 14.68 -10.69 10.73
N ASN A 336 13.79 -11.64 10.44
CA ASN A 336 13.09 -11.75 9.15
C ASN A 336 11.68 -11.12 9.15
N VAL A 337 11.36 -10.29 10.13
CA VAL A 337 10.10 -9.49 10.11
C VAL A 337 10.27 -8.32 9.16
N ALA A 338 9.38 -8.20 8.19
CA ALA A 338 9.37 -7.08 7.26
C ALA A 338 7.94 -6.72 6.85
N ALA A 339 7.64 -5.42 6.75
CA ALA A 339 6.31 -4.90 6.47
C ALA A 339 6.34 -3.79 5.42
N THR A 340 5.25 -3.67 4.65
CA THR A 340 5.00 -2.49 3.83
C THR A 340 4.48 -1.34 4.71
N PRO A 341 4.65 -0.07 4.30
CA PRO A 341 4.00 1.06 4.96
C PRO A 341 2.47 0.92 5.03
N LEU A 342 1.83 0.40 3.99
CA LEU A 342 0.39 0.11 4.01
C LEU A 342 0.04 -0.89 5.11
N GLN A 343 0.79 -2.00 5.23
CA GLN A 343 0.56 -2.98 6.29
C GLN A 343 0.67 -2.35 7.68
N MET A 344 1.65 -1.49 7.91
CA MET A 344 1.81 -0.83 9.20
C MET A 344 0.73 0.23 9.47
N ALA A 345 0.20 0.88 8.44
CA ALA A 345 -0.99 1.72 8.55
C ALA A 345 -2.23 0.90 8.92
N LEU A 346 -2.39 -0.30 8.34
CA LEU A 346 -3.48 -1.23 8.66
C LEU A 346 -3.39 -1.76 10.10
N VAL A 347 -2.18 -1.97 10.64
CA VAL A 347 -1.98 -2.31 12.06
C VAL A 347 -2.52 -1.19 12.96
N ALA A 348 -2.13 0.06 12.69
CA ALA A 348 -2.62 1.21 13.45
C ALA A 348 -4.14 1.37 13.32
N ALA A 349 -4.68 1.21 12.09
CA ALA A 349 -6.12 1.26 11.83
C ALA A 349 -6.90 0.17 12.54
N GLY A 350 -6.38 -1.05 12.59
CA GLY A 350 -7.02 -2.16 13.30
C GLY A 350 -7.16 -1.88 14.79
N ILE A 351 -6.13 -1.33 15.42
CA ILE A 351 -6.19 -0.94 16.84
C ILE A 351 -7.20 0.20 17.01
N ALA A 352 -7.13 1.24 16.19
CA ALA A 352 -8.06 2.36 16.18
C ALA A 352 -9.53 1.93 16.00
N ASN A 353 -9.78 0.84 15.28
CA ASN A 353 -11.11 0.33 14.96
C ASN A 353 -11.48 -0.91 15.79
N GLN A 354 -11.15 -0.91 17.08
CA GLN A 354 -11.54 -1.95 18.04
C GLN A 354 -11.10 -3.36 17.61
N GLY A 355 -9.91 -3.48 17.02
CA GLY A 355 -9.33 -4.73 16.55
C GLY A 355 -9.73 -5.15 15.13
N LYS A 356 -10.62 -4.42 14.47
CA LYS A 356 -11.12 -4.73 13.13
C LYS A 356 -10.31 -4.00 12.06
N ILE A 357 -9.69 -4.76 11.16
CA ILE A 357 -8.97 -4.22 10.01
C ILE A 357 -9.90 -4.26 8.80
N MET A 358 -10.21 -3.08 8.27
CA MET A 358 -11.00 -2.96 7.06
C MET A 358 -10.14 -3.23 5.82
N THR A 359 -10.74 -3.73 4.76
CA THR A 359 -10.10 -3.87 3.45
C THR A 359 -9.63 -2.51 2.96
N PRO A 360 -8.31 -2.31 2.70
CA PRO A 360 -7.82 -1.07 2.15
C PRO A 360 -8.38 -0.87 0.74
N ARG A 361 -8.83 0.34 0.42
CA ARG A 361 -9.39 0.67 -0.88
C ARG A 361 -8.98 2.06 -1.35
N LEU A 362 -8.62 2.16 -2.62
CA LEU A 362 -8.31 3.41 -3.29
C LEU A 362 -9.51 3.96 -4.07
N VAL A 363 -10.40 3.09 -4.54
CA VAL A 363 -11.53 3.49 -5.36
C VAL A 363 -12.80 3.47 -4.52
N LYS A 364 -13.55 4.56 -4.62
CA LYS A 364 -14.84 4.75 -3.97
C LYS A 364 -15.98 4.26 -4.87
N GLU A 365 -15.94 4.69 -6.15
CA GLU A 365 -17.00 4.40 -7.11
C GLU A 365 -16.51 4.56 -8.55
N VAL A 366 -17.26 3.96 -9.46
CA VAL A 366 -17.13 4.15 -10.91
C VAL A 366 -18.41 4.79 -11.43
N ARG A 367 -18.27 5.81 -12.27
CA ARG A 367 -19.37 6.55 -12.88
C ARG A 367 -19.34 6.41 -14.40
N ASP A 368 -20.51 6.43 -15.04
CA ASP A 368 -20.61 6.53 -16.48
C ASP A 368 -20.15 7.92 -17.00
N PRO A 369 -20.03 8.12 -18.33
CA PRO A 369 -19.67 9.42 -18.89
C PRO A 369 -20.67 10.55 -18.60
N GLN A 370 -21.90 10.22 -18.17
CA GLN A 370 -22.95 11.16 -17.78
C GLN A 370 -22.87 11.53 -16.29
N GLY A 371 -21.97 10.87 -15.52
CA GLY A 371 -21.76 11.11 -14.11
C GLY A 371 -22.60 10.23 -13.17
N ASN A 372 -23.42 9.30 -13.71
CA ASN A 372 -24.19 8.38 -12.87
C ASN A 372 -23.30 7.29 -12.28
N VAL A 373 -23.51 6.95 -11.02
CA VAL A 373 -22.76 5.87 -10.35
C VAL A 373 -23.24 4.53 -10.89
N ILE A 374 -22.34 3.81 -11.57
CA ILE A 374 -22.61 2.46 -12.11
C ILE A 374 -22.08 1.35 -11.20
N ARG A 375 -21.11 1.68 -10.34
CA ARG A 375 -20.58 0.74 -9.35
C ARG A 375 -20.03 1.50 -8.15
N SER A 376 -20.49 1.16 -6.94
CA SER A 376 -19.91 1.61 -5.67
C SER A 376 -19.09 0.50 -5.04
N ILE A 377 -18.02 0.86 -4.36
CA ILE A 377 -17.14 -0.06 -3.63
C ILE A 377 -17.33 0.22 -2.12
N PRO A 378 -18.19 -0.55 -1.43
CA PRO A 378 -18.47 -0.33 -0.02
C PRO A 378 -17.28 -0.76 0.86
N PRO A 379 -17.19 -0.23 2.11
CA PRO A 379 -16.28 -0.75 3.11
C PRO A 379 -16.54 -2.23 3.38
N ALA A 380 -15.48 -3.00 3.54
CA ALA A 380 -15.54 -4.42 3.87
C ALA A 380 -14.54 -4.76 4.98
N LEU A 381 -14.90 -5.67 5.87
CA LEU A 381 -13.98 -6.20 6.86
C LEU A 381 -12.99 -7.15 6.17
N TRP A 382 -11.70 -6.97 6.45
CA TRP A 382 -10.66 -7.91 6.02
C TRP A 382 -10.31 -8.90 7.13
N LYS A 383 -9.96 -8.38 8.34
CA LYS A 383 -9.55 -9.22 9.48
C LYS A 383 -10.06 -8.68 10.82
N THR A 384 -10.08 -9.54 11.80
CA THR A 384 -10.18 -9.17 13.22
C THR A 384 -8.88 -9.60 13.90
N ALA A 385 -8.06 -8.63 14.28
CA ALA A 385 -6.71 -8.86 14.78
C ALA A 385 -6.67 -9.15 16.28
N VAL A 386 -7.48 -8.42 17.05
CA VAL A 386 -7.56 -8.53 18.52
C VAL A 386 -8.98 -8.22 19.01
N SER A 387 -9.24 -8.54 20.26
CA SER A 387 -10.50 -8.16 20.92
C SER A 387 -10.61 -6.64 21.12
N PRO A 388 -11.82 -6.07 21.25
CA PRO A 388 -12.01 -4.64 21.54
C PRO A 388 -11.31 -4.18 22.83
N ASP A 389 -11.30 -4.99 23.88
CA ASP A 389 -10.65 -4.68 25.15
C ASP A 389 -9.12 -4.60 25.00
N VAL A 390 -8.53 -5.51 24.21
CA VAL A 390 -7.09 -5.46 23.89
C VAL A 390 -6.79 -4.25 23.04
N ALA A 391 -7.61 -3.90 22.05
CA ALA A 391 -7.45 -2.71 21.24
C ALA A 391 -7.51 -1.42 22.08
N ALA A 392 -8.44 -1.32 23.03
CA ALA A 392 -8.55 -0.19 23.95
C ALA A 392 -7.31 -0.08 24.86
N THR A 393 -6.83 -1.22 25.35
CA THR A 393 -5.59 -1.26 26.16
C THR A 393 -4.39 -0.80 25.33
N LEU A 394 -4.24 -1.29 24.09
CA LEU A 394 -3.18 -0.86 23.17
C LEU A 394 -3.25 0.62 22.85
N THR A 395 -4.46 1.17 22.68
CA THR A 395 -4.68 2.60 22.48
C THR A 395 -4.10 3.41 23.63
N THR A 396 -4.43 3.05 24.88
CA THR A 396 -3.89 3.71 26.08
C THR A 396 -2.36 3.61 26.17
N LEU A 397 -1.80 2.44 25.86
CA LEU A 397 -0.35 2.26 25.82
C LEU A 397 0.31 3.14 24.75
N MET A 398 -0.31 3.26 23.57
CA MET A 398 0.18 4.09 22.46
C MET A 398 -0.01 5.60 22.72
N GLU A 399 -1.04 6.01 23.46
CA GLU A 399 -1.18 7.40 23.96
C GLU A 399 0.04 7.77 24.80
N GLY A 400 0.44 6.92 25.76
CA GLY A 400 1.62 7.15 26.61
C GLY A 400 2.92 7.38 25.83
N VAL A 401 3.09 6.74 24.66
CA VAL A 401 4.25 6.97 23.79
C VAL A 401 4.27 8.39 23.22
N VAL A 402 3.10 8.96 22.92
CA VAL A 402 2.98 10.33 22.37
C VAL A 402 2.96 11.37 23.50
N ASP A 403 2.31 11.07 24.60
CA ASP A 403 2.18 12.03 25.71
C ASP A 403 3.52 12.34 26.39
N SER A 404 4.33 11.33 26.67
CA SER A 404 5.55 11.48 27.45
C SER A 404 6.73 10.61 27.00
N GLY A 405 6.54 9.84 25.90
CA GLY A 405 7.53 8.88 25.44
C GLY A 405 8.30 9.35 24.20
N THR A 406 8.68 8.39 23.39
CA THR A 406 9.51 8.59 22.19
C THR A 406 8.78 9.29 21.03
N GLY A 407 7.46 9.45 21.12
CA GLY A 407 6.59 9.99 20.06
C GLY A 407 6.06 11.40 20.28
N THR A 408 6.59 12.16 21.26
CA THR A 408 6.08 13.50 21.64
C THR A 408 5.99 14.50 20.49
N ALA A 409 6.79 14.35 19.43
CA ALA A 409 6.73 15.20 18.23
C ALA A 409 5.44 14.98 17.39
N ALA A 410 4.62 13.98 17.72
CA ALA A 410 3.33 13.77 17.09
C ALA A 410 2.15 14.39 17.88
N GLN A 411 2.39 15.10 18.98
CA GLN A 411 1.36 15.74 19.77
C GLN A 411 0.59 16.79 18.95
N ILE A 412 -0.73 16.82 19.13
CA ILE A 412 -1.62 17.81 18.52
C ILE A 412 -2.37 18.50 19.66
N PRO A 413 -2.30 19.84 19.79
CA PRO A 413 -2.99 20.55 20.86
C PRO A 413 -4.50 20.25 20.90
N GLY A 414 -4.97 19.78 22.06
CA GLY A 414 -6.38 19.45 22.30
C GLY A 414 -6.86 18.14 21.65
N VAL A 415 -5.96 17.30 21.12
CA VAL A 415 -6.30 16.00 20.55
C VAL A 415 -5.42 14.92 21.16
N LYS A 416 -6.02 13.84 21.62
CA LYS A 416 -5.29 12.65 22.01
C LYS A 416 -4.79 11.91 20.77
N VAL A 417 -3.50 11.63 20.73
CA VAL A 417 -2.87 10.89 19.63
C VAL A 417 -2.28 9.61 20.20
N ALA A 418 -2.62 8.48 19.59
CA ALA A 418 -1.99 7.21 19.89
C ALA A 418 -0.94 6.90 18.81
N GLY A 419 0.28 6.51 19.22
CA GLY A 419 1.32 6.26 18.24
C GLY A 419 2.46 5.40 18.75
N LYS A 420 3.34 4.94 17.84
CA LYS A 420 4.54 4.19 18.17
C LYS A 420 5.67 4.52 17.20
N THR A 421 6.81 4.90 17.74
CA THR A 421 8.05 5.11 17.00
C THR A 421 8.75 3.79 16.68
N GLY A 422 9.46 3.76 15.55
CA GLY A 422 10.36 2.68 15.18
C GLY A 422 11.70 3.23 14.71
N THR A 423 12.74 2.54 15.12
CA THR A 423 14.10 2.70 14.59
C THR A 423 14.55 1.30 14.23
N ALA A 424 14.56 1.00 12.95
CA ALA A 424 14.83 -0.35 12.47
C ALA A 424 16.23 -0.41 11.87
N GLN A 425 17.07 -1.30 12.38
CA GLN A 425 18.38 -1.56 11.80
C GLN A 425 18.21 -2.11 10.37
N ASN A 426 19.04 -1.60 9.48
CA ASN A 426 19.16 -2.04 8.10
C ASN A 426 20.41 -2.93 7.95
N ALA A 427 20.96 -3.05 6.75
CA ALA A 427 22.21 -3.75 6.52
C ALA A 427 23.37 -3.12 7.32
N THR A 428 24.37 -3.94 7.63
CA THR A 428 25.57 -3.51 8.38
C THR A 428 26.18 -2.26 7.74
N GLY A 429 26.39 -1.22 8.55
CA GLY A 429 26.97 0.04 8.10
C GLY A 429 26.00 1.02 7.44
N GLN A 430 24.73 0.65 7.32
CA GLN A 430 23.69 1.55 6.81
C GLN A 430 22.94 2.22 7.97
N PRO A 431 22.55 3.50 7.84
CA PRO A 431 21.69 4.16 8.80
C PRO A 431 20.34 3.45 8.95
N PRO A 432 19.68 3.52 10.12
CA PRO A 432 18.42 2.83 10.34
C PRO A 432 17.27 3.46 9.56
N HIS A 433 16.22 2.67 9.29
CA HIS A 433 14.93 3.20 8.86
C HIS A 433 14.21 3.84 10.04
N ALA A 434 13.61 5.01 9.81
CA ALA A 434 12.79 5.70 10.78
C ALA A 434 11.31 5.45 10.47
N TRP A 435 10.55 4.97 11.49
CA TRP A 435 9.14 4.67 11.38
C TRP A 435 8.31 5.43 12.42
N PHE A 436 7.10 5.77 12.05
CA PHE A 436 6.06 6.15 12.98
C PHE A 436 4.71 5.63 12.51
N VAL A 437 3.96 4.99 13.42
CA VAL A 437 2.58 4.56 13.17
C VAL A 437 1.68 5.21 14.22
N SER A 438 0.53 5.71 13.83
CA SER A 438 -0.34 6.48 14.72
C SER A 438 -1.78 6.51 14.23
N PHE A 439 -2.66 6.95 15.10
CA PHE A 439 -4.03 7.32 14.76
C PHE A 439 -4.53 8.45 15.68
N ALA A 440 -5.50 9.20 15.18
CA ALA A 440 -6.09 10.33 15.89
C ALA A 440 -7.56 10.57 15.45
N PRO A 441 -8.40 11.18 16.34
CA PRO A 441 -8.25 11.20 17.79
C PRO A 441 -8.21 9.78 18.38
N ALA A 442 -7.53 9.57 19.51
CA ALA A 442 -7.41 8.22 20.07
C ALA A 442 -8.74 7.67 20.61
N ASP A 443 -9.62 8.54 21.09
CA ASP A 443 -10.94 8.22 21.63
C ASP A 443 -12.05 8.09 20.56
N ALA A 444 -11.87 8.72 19.40
CA ALA A 444 -12.82 8.67 18.28
C ALA A 444 -12.08 8.67 16.93
N PRO A 445 -11.32 7.62 16.60
CA PRO A 445 -10.37 7.63 15.49
C PRO A 445 -10.97 8.00 14.15
N LYS A 446 -10.34 8.95 13.46
CA LYS A 446 -10.71 9.44 12.13
C LYS A 446 -9.65 9.10 11.09
N ILE A 447 -8.39 9.07 11.49
CA ILE A 447 -7.26 8.81 10.60
C ILE A 447 -6.25 7.89 11.28
N ALA A 448 -5.73 6.92 10.54
CA ALA A 448 -4.53 6.17 10.90
C ALA A 448 -3.43 6.46 9.87
N VAL A 449 -2.20 6.65 10.36
CA VAL A 449 -1.06 7.08 9.56
C VAL A 449 0.14 6.19 9.82
N ALA A 450 0.82 5.76 8.76
CA ALA A 450 2.17 5.19 8.83
C ALA A 450 3.12 6.04 8.00
N VAL A 451 4.27 6.37 8.58
CA VAL A 451 5.37 7.09 7.94
C VAL A 451 6.63 6.27 8.02
N LEU A 452 7.28 6.10 6.89
CA LEU A 452 8.60 5.48 6.75
C LEU A 452 9.57 6.47 6.12
N ILE A 453 10.78 6.60 6.69
CA ILE A 453 11.92 7.25 6.04
C ILE A 453 13.07 6.24 5.96
N GLU A 454 13.56 6.02 4.74
CA GLU A 454 14.65 5.09 4.48
C GLU A 454 15.99 5.66 4.94
N ASN A 455 16.84 4.77 5.50
CA ASN A 455 18.28 5.00 5.72
C ASN A 455 18.60 6.33 6.45
N GLY A 456 17.82 6.63 7.47
CA GLY A 456 18.05 7.77 8.34
C GLY A 456 17.79 9.16 7.73
N GLY A 457 17.28 9.22 6.51
CA GLY A 457 16.98 10.48 5.85
C GLY A 457 18.17 11.45 5.90
N ASN A 458 17.94 12.67 6.38
CA ASN A 458 18.97 13.70 6.54
C ASN A 458 19.74 13.62 7.89
N LEU A 459 19.34 12.73 8.81
CA LEU A 459 20.01 12.57 10.13
C LEU A 459 20.98 11.37 10.17
N GLY A 460 21.02 10.54 9.14
CA GLY A 460 21.92 9.39 9.07
C GLY A 460 21.75 8.44 10.25
N SER A 461 22.85 8.08 10.92
CA SER A 461 22.86 7.13 12.06
C SER A 461 22.13 7.62 13.31
N GLU A 462 21.88 8.93 13.42
CA GLU A 462 21.14 9.52 14.54
C GLU A 462 19.62 9.56 14.31
N ALA A 463 19.16 9.01 13.21
CA ALA A 463 17.76 9.00 12.87
C ALA A 463 16.95 8.11 13.82
N THR A 464 15.83 8.64 14.28
CA THR A 464 14.81 7.91 15.00
C THR A 464 13.42 8.24 14.45
N GLY A 465 12.48 7.33 14.66
CA GLY A 465 11.09 7.58 14.26
C GLY A 465 10.49 8.82 14.90
N GLY A 466 10.88 9.10 16.17
CA GLY A 466 10.42 10.30 16.88
C GLY A 466 10.96 11.60 16.30
N ARG A 467 12.20 11.61 15.77
CA ARG A 467 12.81 12.82 15.21
C ARG A 467 12.40 13.10 13.75
N LEU A 468 12.15 12.07 12.96
CA LEU A 468 11.88 12.21 11.52
C LEU A 468 10.42 11.93 11.15
N SER A 469 9.90 10.77 11.55
CA SER A 469 8.61 10.30 11.04
C SER A 469 7.42 10.80 11.86
N ALA A 470 7.58 11.01 13.17
CA ALA A 470 6.50 11.53 14.02
C ALA A 470 6.07 12.96 13.66
N PRO A 471 6.98 13.92 13.35
CA PRO A 471 6.57 15.25 12.89
C PRO A 471 5.81 15.22 11.56
N ILE A 472 6.17 14.32 10.64
CA ILE A 472 5.47 14.14 9.36
C ILE A 472 4.06 13.61 9.61
N ALA A 473 3.92 12.58 10.45
CA ALA A 473 2.60 12.06 10.80
C ALA A 473 1.72 13.11 11.50
N GLN A 474 2.30 13.93 12.37
CA GLN A 474 1.61 15.04 13.01
C GLN A 474 1.06 16.04 11.97
N GLN A 475 1.88 16.46 11.01
CA GLN A 475 1.45 17.38 9.93
C GLN A 475 0.29 16.78 9.11
N VAL A 476 0.37 15.48 8.78
CA VAL A 476 -0.70 14.78 8.03
C VAL A 476 -1.99 14.71 8.85
N MET A 477 -1.92 14.37 10.13
CA MET A 477 -3.10 14.32 11.00
C MET A 477 -3.71 15.72 11.21
N VAL A 478 -2.91 16.77 11.35
CA VAL A 478 -3.38 18.16 11.44
C VAL A 478 -4.05 18.60 10.14
N ALA A 479 -3.48 18.26 8.98
CA ALA A 479 -4.08 18.55 7.68
C ALA A 479 -5.44 17.84 7.53
N ASP A 480 -5.54 16.58 7.93
CA ASP A 480 -6.80 15.84 7.91
C ASP A 480 -7.86 16.47 8.84
N ARG A 481 -7.45 16.90 10.03
CA ARG A 481 -8.31 17.63 10.95
C ARG A 481 -8.88 18.90 10.33
N GLN A 482 -8.06 19.66 9.61
CA GLN A 482 -8.50 20.88 8.93
C GLN A 482 -9.48 20.57 7.79
N VAL A 483 -9.22 19.52 7.03
CA VAL A 483 -10.04 19.12 5.87
C VAL A 483 -11.37 18.52 6.29
N ARG A 484 -11.37 17.61 7.28
CA ARG A 484 -12.55 16.83 7.68
C ARG A 484 -13.27 17.34 8.93
N GLY A 485 -12.74 18.36 9.62
CA GLY A 485 -13.42 19.08 10.71
C GLY A 485 -13.60 18.28 12.00
N TRP A 486 -12.63 17.48 12.41
CA TRP A 486 -12.67 16.70 13.64
C TRP A 486 -11.74 17.22 14.75
#